data_3fc03268e4c1e60ea2413ffeb91d7d90
#
_entry.id   3fc03268e4c1e60ea2413ffeb91d7d90
#
_cell.length_a   1.000
_cell.length_b   1.000
_cell.length_c   1.000
_cell.angle_alpha   90.00
_cell.angle_beta   90.00
_cell.angle_gamma   90.00
#
_symmetry.space_group_name_H-M   'P 1'
#
loop_
_entity.id
_entity.type
_entity.pdbx_description
1 polymer ?
#
loop_
_entity_poly.entity_id
_entity_poly.type
_entity_poly.pdbx_seq_one_letter_code
_entity_poly.pdbx_strand_id
1 'polypeptide(L)'
;MKDNQNAIAAQHQVETREPGPVTQPSTATSESGNDGIDRRNFLSCMAWAGTGLLWTMAGGVPTSKLFAASPGAAAQHMDKAGAGFSFVQISDSHIGFNKAANQDVAGTLKLAIDKINAMPGTPDFLLHTGDITQSAKAAEFDTAMQIIKGSRIGDVHYVPGEHDTATDDGKLYLERYGKGTLGTGWYSFDHKGVHFIGLNNSLQVDAMGGLGAEQLSWMKKDVASLPTSTPIVVFAHIPLWMVYPEWGWGTKDGAEALSYLKRFGSVTVLNGHIHQVVQKVEGNVSFHTATSTAFPQPSPGKAPSAGPMMVPAGKLKSVLGVTEVKYIGKRGPLAIIDSSLDEKG
;
A
#
# COMPACT_ATOMS: atom_id res chain seq x y z
N MET A 1 -49.85 -19.07 33.85
CA MET A 1 -50.12 -17.86 34.63
C MET A 1 -49.31 -16.77 33.98
N LYS A 2 -49.90 -16.07 33.01
CA LYS A 2 -50.54 -14.74 33.08
C LYS A 2 -49.46 -13.66 33.23
N ASP A 3 -49.17 -13.05 32.14
CA ASP A 3 -49.51 -11.68 31.69
C ASP A 3 -48.63 -10.56 32.29
N ASN A 4 -47.92 -9.84 31.52
CA ASN A 4 -48.27 -8.45 31.25
C ASN A 4 -47.50 -7.86 30.04
N GLN A 5 -48.27 -7.56 29.00
CA GLN A 5 -47.95 -6.60 27.97
C GLN A 5 -48.18 -5.19 28.52
N ASN A 6 -47.37 -4.24 28.21
CA ASN A 6 -47.84 -2.88 27.91
C ASN A 6 -46.82 -2.10 27.05
N ALA A 7 -47.28 -1.78 25.87
CA ALA A 7 -46.70 -0.85 24.93
C ALA A 7 -46.96 0.58 25.38
N ILE A 8 -45.98 1.48 25.14
CA ILE A 8 -46.25 2.92 25.03
C ILE A 8 -45.59 3.41 23.76
N ALA A 9 -46.40 3.70 22.77
CA ALA A 9 -46.06 4.45 21.57
C ALA A 9 -46.00 5.93 21.93
N ALA A 10 -44.87 6.59 21.61
CA ALA A 10 -44.77 8.04 21.60
C ALA A 10 -44.64 8.50 20.14
N GLN A 11 -45.73 9.09 19.65
CA GLN A 11 -45.76 9.82 18.38
C GLN A 11 -45.01 11.17 18.55
N HIS A 12 -43.98 11.42 17.75
CA HIS A 12 -43.46 12.78 17.53
C HIS A 12 -43.97 13.30 16.18
N GLN A 13 -44.76 14.38 16.27
CA GLN A 13 -45.24 15.17 15.15
C GLN A 13 -44.06 15.93 14.50
N VAL A 14 -44.00 15.82 13.21
CA VAL A 14 -43.06 16.62 12.37
C VAL A 14 -43.76 17.92 12.05
N GLU A 15 -43.24 19.01 12.59
CA GLU A 15 -43.65 20.37 12.26
C GLU A 15 -42.92 20.82 10.97
N THR A 16 -43.68 21.00 9.90
CA THR A 16 -43.21 21.57 8.61
C THR A 16 -43.08 23.07 8.74
N ARG A 17 -41.87 23.61 8.68
CA ARG A 17 -41.61 25.04 8.51
C ARG A 17 -41.46 25.38 7.00
N GLU A 18 -42.23 26.31 6.54
CA GLU A 18 -42.10 26.93 5.21
C GLU A 18 -40.84 27.79 5.10
N PRO A 19 -40.20 27.88 3.93
CA PRO A 19 -39.01 28.71 3.74
C PRO A 19 -39.41 30.17 3.50
N GLY A 20 -38.83 31.07 4.27
CA GLY A 20 -38.91 32.52 4.11
C GLY A 20 -38.16 33.04 2.86
N PRO A 21 -38.38 34.30 2.45
CA PRO A 21 -37.96 34.81 1.14
C PRO A 21 -36.45 35.02 1.05
N VAL A 22 -35.91 34.57 -0.11
CA VAL A 22 -34.48 34.74 -0.49
C VAL A 22 -34.24 36.20 -0.89
N THR A 23 -33.45 36.92 -0.11
CA THR A 23 -32.84 38.18 -0.49
C THR A 23 -31.62 37.95 -1.37
N GLN A 24 -31.61 38.52 -2.56
CA GLN A 24 -30.46 38.56 -3.47
C GLN A 24 -29.32 39.41 -2.88
N PRO A 25 -28.05 38.99 -2.96
CA PRO A 25 -26.94 39.87 -2.65
C PRO A 25 -26.58 40.75 -3.86
N SER A 26 -26.32 42.00 -3.55
CA SER A 26 -25.84 43.05 -4.42
C SER A 26 -24.54 42.72 -5.13
N THR A 27 -24.46 43.12 -6.41
CA THR A 27 -23.25 43.11 -7.24
C THR A 27 -22.15 43.97 -6.61
N ALA A 28 -21.11 43.32 -6.11
CA ALA A 28 -19.83 43.94 -5.80
C ALA A 28 -18.89 43.73 -6.99
N THR A 29 -18.35 44.82 -7.49
CA THR A 29 -17.36 44.91 -8.55
C THR A 29 -16.09 44.16 -8.15
N SER A 30 -15.68 43.18 -8.97
CA SER A 30 -14.43 42.43 -8.81
C SER A 30 -13.25 43.33 -9.19
N GLU A 31 -12.43 43.68 -8.22
CA GLU A 31 -11.03 44.05 -8.45
C GLU A 31 -10.28 42.78 -8.84
N SER A 32 -9.67 42.79 -10.02
CA SER A 32 -8.84 41.70 -10.54
C SER A 32 -7.52 41.66 -9.75
N GLY A 33 -7.48 40.86 -8.70
CA GLY A 33 -6.25 40.40 -8.10
C GLY A 33 -5.55 39.46 -9.08
N ASN A 34 -4.38 39.85 -9.55
CA ASN A 34 -3.50 39.07 -10.42
C ASN A 34 -2.88 37.93 -9.57
N ASP A 35 -3.58 36.81 -9.41
CA ASP A 35 -3.04 35.59 -8.82
C ASP A 35 -2.11 34.94 -9.85
N GLY A 36 -0.93 35.55 -9.97
CA GLY A 36 0.14 35.06 -10.82
C GLY A 36 0.64 33.71 -10.32
N ILE A 37 -0.04 32.63 -10.67
CA ILE A 37 0.57 31.30 -10.69
C ILE A 37 1.77 31.45 -11.64
N ASP A 38 2.98 31.45 -11.06
CA ASP A 38 4.20 31.51 -11.85
C ASP A 38 4.26 30.28 -12.75
N ARG A 39 3.94 30.49 -14.02
CA ARG A 39 3.89 29.44 -15.05
C ARG A 39 5.23 28.71 -15.17
N ARG A 40 6.34 29.33 -14.78
CA ARG A 40 7.65 28.69 -14.76
C ARG A 40 7.78 27.70 -13.61
N ASN A 41 7.27 28.02 -12.44
CA ASN A 41 7.24 27.09 -11.29
C ASN A 41 6.22 25.96 -11.50
N PHE A 42 5.08 26.22 -12.15
CA PHE A 42 4.12 25.19 -12.51
C PHE A 42 4.71 24.19 -13.54
N LEU A 43 5.38 24.69 -14.58
CA LEU A 43 6.05 23.84 -15.57
C LEU A 43 7.29 23.12 -14.99
N SER A 44 7.97 23.72 -14.02
CA SER A 44 9.06 23.07 -13.28
C SER A 44 8.55 21.91 -12.41
N CYS A 45 7.38 22.04 -11.79
CA CYS A 45 6.72 20.94 -11.07
C CYS A 45 6.31 19.79 -12.00
N MET A 46 5.90 20.09 -13.24
CA MET A 46 5.54 19.05 -14.21
C MET A 46 6.73 18.33 -14.84
N ALA A 47 7.89 18.98 -14.96
CA ALA A 47 9.13 18.36 -15.42
C ALA A 47 9.69 17.30 -14.44
N TRP A 48 9.16 17.25 -13.21
CA TRP A 48 9.56 16.34 -12.15
C TRP A 48 8.91 14.94 -12.24
N ALA A 49 7.82 14.79 -13.00
CA ALA A 49 7.06 13.54 -13.06
C ALA A 49 7.55 12.55 -14.14
N GLY A 50 8.67 12.80 -14.82
CA GLY A 50 9.29 11.89 -15.82
C GLY A 50 8.43 11.55 -17.05
N THR A 51 7.11 11.62 -16.95
CA THR A 51 6.11 11.52 -18.03
C THR A 51 4.90 12.37 -17.68
N GLY A 52 4.78 13.54 -18.28
CA GLY A 52 3.61 14.40 -18.16
C GLY A 52 2.60 14.13 -19.27
N LEU A 53 1.35 13.84 -18.92
CA LEU A 53 0.24 13.83 -19.85
C LEU A 53 -0.31 15.26 -19.96
N LEU A 54 -0.01 15.97 -21.03
CA LEU A 54 -0.59 17.30 -21.27
C LEU A 54 -1.88 17.14 -22.09
N TRP A 55 -3.00 17.53 -21.50
CA TRP A 55 -4.27 17.65 -22.20
C TRP A 55 -4.37 19.02 -22.84
N THR A 56 -4.48 19.06 -24.15
CA THR A 56 -4.75 20.30 -24.91
C THR A 56 -6.08 20.17 -25.63
N MET A 57 -6.81 21.28 -25.70
CA MET A 57 -8.06 21.36 -26.48
C MET A 57 -7.71 21.82 -27.90
N ALA A 58 -7.91 20.96 -28.88
CA ALA A 58 -7.80 21.32 -30.30
C ALA A 58 -9.16 21.13 -30.95
N GLY A 59 -9.80 22.21 -31.39
CA GLY A 59 -11.09 22.16 -32.06
C GLY A 59 -12.24 21.60 -31.19
N GLY A 60 -12.22 21.80 -29.87
CA GLY A 60 -13.22 21.30 -28.93
C GLY A 60 -13.09 19.83 -28.53
N VAL A 61 -12.09 19.11 -29.03
CA VAL A 61 -11.81 17.72 -28.68
C VAL A 61 -10.59 17.65 -27.75
N PRO A 62 -10.67 16.99 -26.60
CA PRO A 62 -9.50 16.80 -25.73
C PRO A 62 -8.50 15.86 -26.43
N THR A 63 -7.29 16.35 -26.65
CA THR A 63 -6.16 15.57 -27.18
C THR A 63 -5.07 15.48 -26.14
N SER A 64 -4.50 14.28 -25.95
CA SER A 64 -3.37 14.05 -25.06
C SER A 64 -2.09 13.87 -25.87
N LYS A 65 -1.00 14.54 -25.47
CA LYS A 65 0.34 14.29 -25.98
C LYS A 65 1.23 13.80 -24.83
N LEU A 66 1.85 12.66 -25.04
CA LEU A 66 2.87 12.14 -24.13
C LEU A 66 4.20 12.86 -24.41
N PHE A 67 4.73 13.59 -23.45
CA PHE A 67 6.07 14.13 -23.49
C PHE A 67 6.99 13.21 -22.70
N ALA A 68 7.73 12.36 -23.39
CA ALA A 68 8.86 11.67 -22.80
C ALA A 68 10.04 12.65 -22.77
N ALA A 69 10.60 12.92 -21.60
CA ALA A 69 11.88 13.61 -21.50
C ALA A 69 12.94 12.72 -22.16
N SER A 70 13.75 13.32 -23.05
CA SER A 70 14.86 12.60 -23.70
C SER A 70 15.76 11.96 -22.65
N PRO A 71 16.15 10.67 -22.78
CA PRO A 71 16.94 9.95 -21.78
C PRO A 71 18.28 10.61 -21.40
N GLY A 72 18.80 11.50 -22.24
CA GLY A 72 20.08 12.19 -22.01
C GLY A 72 20.04 13.37 -21.04
N ALA A 73 18.88 14.00 -20.81
CA ALA A 73 18.81 15.17 -19.92
C ALA A 73 18.57 14.76 -18.44
N ALA A 74 17.90 13.63 -18.20
CA ALA A 74 17.69 13.11 -16.85
C ALA A 74 18.95 12.48 -16.25
N ALA A 75 19.80 11.85 -17.07
CA ALA A 75 21.01 11.17 -16.61
C ALA A 75 22.11 12.12 -16.13
N GLN A 76 22.18 13.35 -16.65
CA GLN A 76 23.26 14.30 -16.30
C GLN A 76 23.00 15.11 -15.01
N HIS A 77 21.78 15.11 -14.49
CA HIS A 77 21.46 15.77 -13.20
C HIS A 77 21.39 14.82 -11.99
N MET A 78 21.53 13.50 -12.19
CA MET A 78 21.47 12.50 -11.12
C MET A 78 22.77 12.36 -10.33
N ASP A 79 23.90 12.84 -10.82
CA ASP A 79 25.21 12.63 -10.18
C ASP A 79 25.54 13.58 -9.01
N LYS A 80 24.64 14.51 -8.63
CA LYS A 80 24.87 15.47 -7.53
C LYS A 80 23.81 15.50 -6.43
N ALA A 81 22.70 14.77 -6.57
CA ALA A 81 21.74 14.55 -5.49
C ALA A 81 22.00 13.17 -4.92
N GLY A 82 22.14 13.02 -3.60
CA GLY A 82 22.54 11.78 -2.91
C GLY A 82 21.93 10.54 -3.55
N ALA A 83 22.76 9.51 -3.72
CA ALA A 83 22.45 8.31 -4.50
C ALA A 83 21.04 7.79 -4.16
N GLY A 84 20.15 7.78 -5.15
CA GLY A 84 18.85 7.13 -5.06
C GLY A 84 19.03 5.63 -4.84
N PHE A 85 17.98 4.95 -4.40
CA PHE A 85 17.96 3.50 -4.25
C PHE A 85 16.60 2.96 -4.72
N SER A 86 16.54 1.66 -4.95
CA SER A 86 15.28 0.97 -5.15
C SER A 86 15.18 -0.27 -4.28
N PHE A 87 13.97 -0.68 -3.99
CA PHE A 87 13.64 -1.95 -3.38
C PHE A 87 12.43 -2.55 -4.08
N VAL A 88 12.16 -3.83 -3.83
CA VAL A 88 11.03 -4.51 -4.42
C VAL A 88 10.10 -5.00 -3.33
N GLN A 89 8.80 -4.86 -3.55
CA GLN A 89 7.77 -5.46 -2.73
C GLN A 89 7.16 -6.66 -3.47
N ILE A 90 7.04 -7.78 -2.75
CA ILE A 90 6.15 -8.90 -3.07
C ILE A 90 5.20 -9.10 -1.90
N SER A 91 4.07 -9.74 -2.16
CA SER A 91 3.03 -9.97 -1.15
C SER A 91 2.23 -11.21 -1.44
N ASP A 92 1.60 -11.75 -0.42
CA ASP A 92 0.53 -12.73 -0.54
C ASP A 92 0.94 -13.94 -1.40
N SER A 93 2.04 -14.59 -1.01
CA SER A 93 2.54 -15.76 -1.74
C SER A 93 1.78 -17.05 -1.41
N HIS A 94 1.09 -17.09 -0.28
CA HIS A 94 0.19 -18.18 0.12
C HIS A 94 0.73 -19.57 -0.15
N ILE A 95 2.00 -19.84 0.13
CA ILE A 95 2.61 -21.16 -0.08
C ILE A 95 1.82 -22.21 0.71
N GLY A 96 1.39 -23.24 0.01
CA GLY A 96 0.47 -24.26 0.54
C GLY A 96 -0.97 -24.15 -0.01
N PHE A 97 -1.34 -23.02 -0.62
CA PHE A 97 -2.60 -22.94 -1.37
C PHE A 97 -2.55 -23.82 -2.61
N ASN A 98 -3.63 -24.60 -2.81
CA ASN A 98 -3.78 -25.50 -3.97
C ASN A 98 -5.26 -25.67 -4.32
N LYS A 99 -5.88 -24.61 -4.89
CA LYS A 99 -7.26 -24.64 -5.35
C LYS A 99 -7.35 -24.05 -6.76
N ALA A 100 -8.56 -24.08 -7.34
CA ALA A 100 -8.80 -23.70 -8.74
C ALA A 100 -8.29 -22.34 -9.18
N ALA A 101 -8.17 -21.35 -8.25
CA ALA A 101 -7.63 -20.03 -8.57
C ALA A 101 -6.13 -20.08 -8.93
N ASN A 102 -5.34 -20.94 -8.26
CA ASN A 102 -3.96 -21.25 -8.59
C ASN A 102 -3.56 -22.57 -7.94
N GLN A 103 -3.20 -23.57 -8.73
CA GLN A 103 -2.75 -24.89 -8.24
C GLN A 103 -1.23 -24.96 -8.04
N ASP A 104 -0.49 -23.92 -8.44
CA ASP A 104 0.98 -23.86 -8.37
C ASP A 104 1.46 -22.48 -7.89
N VAL A 105 1.13 -22.13 -6.65
CA VAL A 105 1.60 -20.87 -6.02
C VAL A 105 3.11 -20.83 -5.84
N ALA A 106 3.75 -21.99 -5.67
CA ALA A 106 5.22 -22.07 -5.62
C ALA A 106 5.85 -21.69 -6.96
N GLY A 107 5.28 -22.16 -8.06
CA GLY A 107 5.71 -21.79 -9.41
C GLY A 107 5.49 -20.31 -9.71
N THR A 108 4.36 -19.71 -9.28
CA THR A 108 4.13 -18.26 -9.48
C THR A 108 5.02 -17.40 -8.59
N LEU A 109 5.31 -17.79 -7.34
CA LEU A 109 6.31 -17.11 -6.52
C LEU A 109 7.70 -17.20 -7.15
N LYS A 110 8.09 -18.39 -7.69
CA LYS A 110 9.35 -18.53 -8.41
C LYS A 110 9.43 -17.59 -9.61
N LEU A 111 8.36 -17.44 -10.39
CA LEU A 111 8.30 -16.50 -11.51
C LEU A 111 8.47 -15.04 -11.04
N ALA A 112 7.92 -14.67 -9.88
CA ALA A 112 8.14 -13.36 -9.28
C ALA A 112 9.63 -13.13 -8.95
N ILE A 113 10.29 -14.12 -8.35
CA ILE A 113 11.73 -14.05 -8.06
C ILE A 113 12.56 -14.02 -9.36
N ASP A 114 12.22 -14.82 -10.37
CA ASP A 114 12.90 -14.80 -11.67
C ASP A 114 12.76 -13.42 -12.35
N LYS A 115 11.57 -12.79 -12.26
CA LYS A 115 11.34 -11.41 -12.74
C LYS A 115 12.20 -10.39 -11.99
N ILE A 116 12.28 -10.47 -10.66
CA ILE A 116 13.15 -9.62 -9.85
C ILE A 116 14.61 -9.81 -10.25
N ASN A 117 15.04 -11.03 -10.49
CA ASN A 117 16.40 -11.33 -10.93
C ASN A 117 16.72 -10.79 -12.33
N ALA A 118 15.71 -10.59 -13.17
CA ALA A 118 15.85 -10.03 -14.53
C ALA A 118 15.79 -8.49 -14.57
N MET A 119 15.43 -7.81 -13.47
CA MET A 119 15.34 -6.35 -13.44
C MET A 119 16.68 -5.68 -13.80
N PRO A 120 16.66 -4.57 -14.54
CA PRO A 120 17.87 -3.76 -14.73
C PRO A 120 18.29 -3.13 -13.39
N GLY A 121 19.57 -3.22 -13.07
CA GLY A 121 20.08 -2.80 -11.76
C GLY A 121 19.80 -3.82 -10.66
N THR A 122 20.28 -3.55 -9.46
CA THR A 122 20.05 -4.41 -8.28
C THR A 122 19.34 -3.61 -7.22
N PRO A 123 18.05 -3.88 -6.94
CA PRO A 123 17.37 -3.30 -5.79
C PRO A 123 18.12 -3.61 -4.50
N ASP A 124 18.12 -2.68 -3.55
CA ASP A 124 18.92 -2.80 -2.33
C ASP A 124 18.39 -3.90 -1.39
N PHE A 125 17.06 -4.08 -1.34
CA PHE A 125 16.42 -5.10 -0.52
C PHE A 125 15.05 -5.51 -1.09
N LEU A 126 14.47 -6.57 -0.54
CA LEU A 126 13.14 -7.09 -0.84
C LEU A 126 12.24 -6.93 0.39
N LEU A 127 11.02 -6.47 0.21
CA LEU A 127 9.96 -6.52 1.22
C LEU A 127 8.96 -7.61 0.88
N HIS A 128 8.61 -8.46 1.86
CA HIS A 128 7.44 -9.34 1.78
C HIS A 128 6.38 -8.86 2.76
N THR A 129 5.26 -8.38 2.23
CA THR A 129 4.22 -7.74 3.04
C THR A 129 3.13 -8.70 3.52
N GLY A 130 3.53 -9.92 3.91
CA GLY A 130 2.69 -10.88 4.63
C GLY A 130 1.95 -11.88 3.76
N ASP A 131 1.24 -12.79 4.41
CA ASP A 131 0.62 -13.99 3.83
C ASP A 131 1.62 -14.78 2.98
N ILE A 132 2.76 -15.07 3.63
CA ILE A 132 3.85 -15.87 3.06
C ILE A 132 3.35 -17.29 2.84
N THR A 133 2.60 -17.80 3.82
CA THR A 133 2.05 -19.17 3.86
C THR A 133 0.52 -19.15 3.78
N GLN A 134 -0.06 -20.31 3.48
CA GLN A 134 -1.53 -20.48 3.50
C GLN A 134 -2.07 -20.86 4.88
N SER A 135 -1.29 -21.57 5.68
CA SER A 135 -1.77 -22.23 6.90
C SER A 135 -0.74 -22.24 8.03
N ALA A 136 0.24 -21.36 8.00
CA ALA A 136 1.34 -21.25 8.99
C ALA A 136 2.05 -22.58 9.28
N LYS A 137 2.19 -23.49 8.31
CA LYS A 137 2.90 -24.76 8.50
C LYS A 137 4.38 -24.59 8.27
N ALA A 138 5.20 -25.32 9.05
CA ALA A 138 6.66 -25.29 8.93
C ALA A 138 7.14 -25.54 7.48
N ALA A 139 6.58 -26.55 6.81
CA ALA A 139 6.96 -26.87 5.42
C ALA A 139 6.56 -25.79 4.41
N GLU A 140 5.50 -25.02 4.68
CA GLU A 140 5.09 -23.89 3.84
C GLU A 140 6.09 -22.75 3.96
N PHE A 141 6.49 -22.39 5.19
CA PHE A 141 7.55 -21.41 5.44
C PHE A 141 8.89 -21.84 4.83
N ASP A 142 9.28 -23.11 5.00
CA ASP A 142 10.55 -23.61 4.47
C ASP A 142 10.58 -23.55 2.95
N THR A 143 9.46 -23.87 2.28
CA THR A 143 9.31 -23.76 0.82
C THR A 143 9.41 -22.30 0.37
N ALA A 144 8.66 -21.38 1.02
CA ALA A 144 8.72 -19.96 0.71
C ALA A 144 10.14 -19.41 0.84
N MET A 145 10.81 -19.72 1.96
CA MET A 145 12.18 -19.29 2.21
C MET A 145 13.15 -19.83 1.16
N GLN A 146 13.01 -21.08 0.75
CA GLN A 146 13.86 -21.68 -0.29
C GLN A 146 13.70 -20.95 -1.62
N ILE A 147 12.47 -20.62 -2.03
CA ILE A 147 12.22 -19.92 -3.28
C ILE A 147 12.77 -18.49 -3.20
N ILE A 148 12.48 -17.75 -2.12
CA ILE A 148 12.92 -16.36 -1.93
C ILE A 148 14.44 -16.26 -1.88
N LYS A 149 15.14 -17.24 -1.29
CA LYS A 149 16.61 -17.34 -1.33
C LYS A 149 17.20 -17.45 -2.73
N GLY A 150 16.40 -17.80 -3.74
CA GLY A 150 16.79 -17.76 -5.14
C GLY A 150 16.88 -16.35 -5.73
N SER A 151 16.45 -15.32 -4.99
CA SER A 151 16.65 -13.92 -5.35
C SER A 151 18.13 -13.54 -5.28
N ARG A 152 18.57 -12.73 -6.25
CA ARG A 152 19.89 -12.07 -6.17
C ARG A 152 19.95 -10.98 -5.08
N ILE A 153 18.79 -10.59 -4.52
CA ILE A 153 18.68 -9.66 -3.39
C ILE A 153 18.78 -10.47 -2.11
N GLY A 154 19.90 -10.30 -1.38
CA GLY A 154 20.16 -11.06 -0.16
C GLY A 154 19.53 -10.48 1.10
N ASP A 155 19.17 -9.19 1.09
CA ASP A 155 18.53 -8.50 2.21
C ASP A 155 17.01 -8.53 2.01
N VAL A 156 16.29 -9.19 2.94
CA VAL A 156 14.84 -9.40 2.83
C VAL A 156 14.19 -9.06 4.16
N HIS A 157 13.23 -8.17 4.11
CA HIS A 157 12.43 -7.74 5.24
C HIS A 157 11.02 -8.31 5.15
N TYR A 158 10.45 -8.73 6.27
CA TYR A 158 9.15 -9.39 6.33
C TYR A 158 8.24 -8.73 7.36
N VAL A 159 6.94 -8.75 7.09
CA VAL A 159 5.88 -8.64 8.10
C VAL A 159 4.92 -9.81 7.92
N PRO A 160 4.27 -10.31 8.99
CA PRO A 160 3.33 -11.42 8.84
C PRO A 160 1.97 -10.94 8.31
N GLY A 161 1.26 -11.85 7.64
CA GLY A 161 -0.16 -11.75 7.40
C GLY A 161 -0.95 -12.65 8.35
N GLU A 162 -2.28 -12.61 8.26
CA GLU A 162 -3.16 -13.43 9.12
C GLU A 162 -3.00 -14.92 8.86
N HIS A 163 -2.66 -15.31 7.63
CA HIS A 163 -2.39 -16.71 7.29
C HIS A 163 -1.08 -17.23 7.91
N ASP A 164 -0.12 -16.35 8.21
CA ASP A 164 1.16 -16.70 8.83
C ASP A 164 1.06 -16.88 10.34
N THR A 165 -0.01 -16.35 10.94
CA THR A 165 -0.22 -16.33 12.39
C THR A 165 -1.38 -17.22 12.85
N ALA A 166 -2.11 -17.84 11.90
CA ALA A 166 -3.41 -18.48 12.12
C ALA A 166 -3.39 -19.69 13.07
N THR A 167 -2.27 -20.40 13.23
CA THR A 167 -2.27 -21.69 13.95
C THR A 167 -1.57 -21.66 15.31
N ASP A 168 -0.64 -20.72 15.53
CA ASP A 168 0.23 -20.73 16.71
C ASP A 168 0.57 -19.33 17.24
N ASP A 169 -0.29 -18.36 16.94
CA ASP A 169 -0.07 -16.94 17.28
C ASP A 169 1.24 -16.38 16.71
N GLY A 170 1.67 -16.88 15.53
CA GLY A 170 2.84 -16.41 14.82
C GLY A 170 4.19 -16.92 15.38
N LYS A 171 4.22 -17.95 16.22
CA LYS A 171 5.47 -18.49 16.77
C LYS A 171 6.40 -19.02 15.68
N LEU A 172 5.87 -19.83 14.75
CA LEU A 172 6.65 -20.35 13.62
C LEU A 172 7.14 -19.24 12.68
N TYR A 173 6.37 -18.17 12.53
CA TYR A 173 6.81 -16.97 11.80
C TYR A 173 8.00 -16.30 12.54
N LEU A 174 7.86 -16.04 13.85
CA LEU A 174 8.90 -15.39 14.65
C LEU A 174 10.19 -16.21 14.74
N GLU A 175 10.10 -17.53 14.79
CA GLU A 175 11.28 -18.42 14.75
C GLU A 175 12.11 -18.23 13.46
N ARG A 176 11.47 -17.92 12.33
CA ARG A 176 12.11 -17.80 11.02
C ARG A 176 12.49 -16.37 10.65
N TYR A 177 11.60 -15.43 10.93
CA TYR A 177 11.70 -14.04 10.47
C TYR A 177 11.77 -13.02 11.61
N GLY A 178 11.55 -13.43 12.86
CA GLY A 178 11.50 -12.52 14.01
C GLY A 178 12.84 -12.06 14.55
N LYS A 179 13.97 -12.48 13.97
CA LYS A 179 15.29 -12.05 14.46
C LYS A 179 15.45 -10.53 14.31
N GLY A 180 15.66 -9.84 15.43
CA GLY A 180 15.82 -8.39 15.46
C GLY A 180 14.50 -7.61 15.50
N THR A 181 13.36 -8.29 15.55
CA THR A 181 12.04 -7.67 15.72
C THR A 181 11.67 -7.57 17.20
N LEU A 182 10.62 -6.82 17.49
CA LEU A 182 10.04 -6.61 18.82
C LEU A 182 8.65 -7.22 18.91
N GLY A 183 8.19 -7.54 20.12
CA GLY A 183 6.86 -8.05 20.38
C GLY A 183 6.45 -9.18 19.47
N THR A 184 5.40 -9.01 18.71
CA THR A 184 4.90 -10.00 17.74
C THR A 184 5.45 -9.80 16.31
N GLY A 185 6.60 -9.13 16.16
CA GLY A 185 7.31 -9.06 14.90
C GLY A 185 7.39 -7.67 14.26
N TRP A 186 7.13 -6.59 15.01
CA TRP A 186 7.33 -5.23 14.49
C TRP A 186 8.76 -4.73 14.69
N TYR A 187 9.20 -3.80 13.84
CA TYR A 187 10.56 -3.25 13.88
C TYR A 187 10.67 -1.98 13.02
N SER A 188 11.79 -1.30 13.12
CA SER A 188 12.18 -0.23 12.22
C SER A 188 13.65 -0.33 11.82
N PHE A 189 13.99 0.29 10.71
CA PHE A 189 15.38 0.44 10.26
C PHE A 189 15.52 1.67 9.38
N ASP A 190 16.74 2.18 9.29
CA ASP A 190 17.08 3.30 8.41
C ASP A 190 17.85 2.80 7.19
N HIS A 191 17.46 3.28 6.01
CA HIS A 191 18.17 3.00 4.78
C HIS A 191 18.32 4.25 3.93
N LYS A 192 19.57 4.68 3.70
CA LYS A 192 19.93 5.85 2.86
C LYS A 192 19.09 7.10 3.13
N GLY A 193 18.81 7.35 4.43
CA GLY A 193 18.10 8.55 4.90
C GLY A 193 16.57 8.46 4.84
N VAL A 194 16.01 7.29 4.58
CA VAL A 194 14.60 6.96 4.71
C VAL A 194 14.42 6.07 5.93
N HIS A 195 13.41 6.33 6.74
CA HIS A 195 13.05 5.52 7.90
C HIS A 195 11.93 4.55 7.55
N PHE A 196 12.18 3.26 7.75
CA PHE A 196 11.27 2.16 7.45
C PHE A 196 10.68 1.60 8.74
N ILE A 197 9.37 1.35 8.74
CA ILE A 197 8.63 0.84 9.89
C ILE A 197 7.82 -0.38 9.44
N GLY A 198 8.21 -1.57 9.87
CA GLY A 198 7.47 -2.82 9.67
C GLY A 198 6.51 -3.06 10.84
N LEU A 199 5.21 -3.16 10.56
CA LEU A 199 4.17 -3.35 11.56
C LEU A 199 3.50 -4.72 11.39
N ASN A 200 3.18 -5.37 12.51
CA ASN A 200 2.31 -6.53 12.53
C ASN A 200 0.90 -6.09 12.91
N ASN A 201 -0.05 -6.21 11.97
CA ASN A 201 -1.46 -5.91 12.20
C ASN A 201 -2.39 -7.11 11.98
N SER A 202 -1.83 -8.33 11.98
CA SER A 202 -2.54 -9.57 11.67
C SER A 202 -2.97 -10.37 12.89
N LEU A 203 -2.38 -10.14 14.09
CA LEU A 203 -2.63 -10.95 15.28
C LEU A 203 -3.95 -10.66 16.04
N GLN A 204 -4.67 -9.60 15.72
CA GLN A 204 -5.91 -9.23 16.41
C GLN A 204 -7.02 -9.00 15.41
N VAL A 205 -7.50 -10.08 14.85
CA VAL A 205 -8.47 -9.99 13.78
C VAL A 205 -9.86 -10.38 14.26
N ASP A 206 -10.61 -9.44 14.84
CA ASP A 206 -12.07 -9.50 14.79
C ASP A 206 -12.53 -9.06 13.39
N ALA A 207 -12.25 -9.85 12.39
CA ALA A 207 -12.51 -9.56 10.97
C ALA A 207 -11.73 -8.35 10.37
N MET A 208 -10.93 -7.59 11.13
CA MET A 208 -10.09 -6.50 10.66
C MET A 208 -8.72 -6.51 11.34
N GLY A 209 -7.72 -5.90 10.74
CA GLY A 209 -6.40 -5.75 11.34
C GLY A 209 -6.42 -4.92 12.62
N GLY A 210 -5.41 -5.13 13.48
CA GLY A 210 -5.17 -4.35 14.68
C GLY A 210 -3.68 -4.34 15.02
N LEU A 211 -3.18 -3.21 15.50
CA LEU A 211 -1.79 -3.02 15.94
C LEU A 211 -1.64 -3.24 17.45
N GLY A 212 -2.63 -2.81 18.21
CA GLY A 212 -2.63 -2.88 19.67
C GLY A 212 -1.78 -1.79 20.33
N ALA A 213 -2.06 -1.56 21.63
CA ALA A 213 -1.52 -0.43 22.38
C ALA A 213 0.01 -0.47 22.53
N GLU A 214 0.61 -1.66 22.67
CA GLU A 214 2.06 -1.80 22.83
C GLU A 214 2.80 -1.35 21.58
N GLN A 215 2.41 -1.86 20.41
CA GLN A 215 3.01 -1.51 19.12
C GLN A 215 2.79 -0.04 18.77
N LEU A 216 1.58 0.50 19.03
CA LEU A 216 1.29 1.92 18.85
C LEU A 216 2.17 2.81 19.75
N SER A 217 2.34 2.43 21.03
CA SER A 217 3.23 3.14 21.96
C SER A 217 4.69 3.10 21.50
N TRP A 218 5.14 1.95 21.02
CA TRP A 218 6.47 1.80 20.45
C TRP A 218 6.65 2.69 19.22
N MET A 219 5.75 2.60 18.22
CA MET A 219 5.82 3.39 16.99
C MET A 219 5.86 4.90 17.28
N LYS A 220 5.03 5.36 18.23
CA LYS A 220 5.03 6.76 18.67
C LYS A 220 6.40 7.20 19.20
N LYS A 221 7.08 6.36 19.97
CA LYS A 221 8.43 6.64 20.52
C LYS A 221 9.49 6.58 19.43
N ASP A 222 9.39 5.59 18.53
CA ASP A 222 10.32 5.37 17.43
C ASP A 222 10.44 6.61 16.53
N VAL A 223 9.30 7.18 16.14
CA VAL A 223 9.31 8.36 15.28
C VAL A 223 9.53 9.68 16.01
N ALA A 224 9.46 9.73 17.36
CA ALA A 224 9.37 10.98 18.13
C ALA A 224 10.55 11.94 17.90
N SER A 225 11.78 11.41 17.79
CA SER A 225 13.01 12.19 17.64
C SER A 225 13.40 12.46 16.19
N LEU A 226 12.72 11.86 15.21
CA LEU A 226 13.07 12.03 13.81
C LEU A 226 12.74 13.45 13.32
N PRO A 227 13.59 14.07 12.49
CA PRO A 227 13.26 15.33 11.82
C PRO A 227 12.00 15.19 10.96
N THR A 228 11.19 16.24 10.89
CA THR A 228 9.97 16.25 10.05
C THR A 228 10.25 16.09 8.55
N SER A 229 11.48 16.36 8.12
CA SER A 229 11.96 16.18 6.76
C SER A 229 12.39 14.74 6.43
N THR A 230 12.43 13.83 7.43
CA THR A 230 12.75 12.42 7.20
C THR A 230 11.60 11.76 6.43
N PRO A 231 11.84 11.18 5.24
CA PRO A 231 10.85 10.37 4.57
C PRO A 231 10.56 9.10 5.37
N ILE A 232 9.29 8.74 5.49
CA ILE A 232 8.85 7.55 6.24
C ILE A 232 8.23 6.55 5.26
N VAL A 233 8.61 5.29 5.38
CA VAL A 233 7.93 4.17 4.73
C VAL A 233 7.39 3.24 5.81
N VAL A 234 6.08 3.06 5.85
CA VAL A 234 5.43 2.07 6.70
C VAL A 234 5.00 0.90 5.85
N PHE A 235 5.27 -0.32 6.29
CA PHE A 235 4.76 -1.50 5.63
C PHE A 235 4.12 -2.45 6.65
N ALA A 236 2.95 -2.95 6.30
CA ALA A 236 2.15 -3.88 7.09
C ALA A 236 1.34 -4.74 6.12
N HIS A 237 0.80 -5.86 6.57
CA HIS A 237 0.01 -6.71 5.69
C HIS A 237 -1.34 -6.08 5.34
N ILE A 238 -2.22 -5.92 6.33
CA ILE A 238 -3.56 -5.37 6.12
C ILE A 238 -3.47 -3.85 5.93
N PRO A 239 -4.23 -3.24 4.99
CA PRO A 239 -4.23 -1.80 4.80
C PRO A 239 -4.46 -1.02 6.10
N LEU A 240 -3.63 0.01 6.36
CA LEU A 240 -3.78 0.85 7.55
C LEU A 240 -5.00 1.80 7.48
N TRP A 241 -5.63 1.92 6.32
CA TRP A 241 -6.88 2.68 6.15
C TRP A 241 -8.03 1.73 5.83
N MET A 242 -9.27 2.20 6.03
CA MET A 242 -10.47 1.45 5.72
C MET A 242 -10.70 1.43 4.21
N VAL A 243 -10.35 0.32 3.55
CA VAL A 243 -10.63 0.10 2.11
C VAL A 243 -12.05 -0.44 1.94
N TYR A 244 -12.37 -1.55 2.62
CA TYR A 244 -13.69 -2.17 2.60
C TYR A 244 -13.91 -2.99 3.88
N PRO A 245 -14.46 -2.36 4.94
CA PRO A 245 -14.61 -2.97 6.27
C PRO A 245 -15.41 -4.28 6.28
N GLU A 246 -16.40 -4.39 5.38
CA GLU A 246 -17.25 -5.57 5.28
C GLU A 246 -16.48 -6.84 4.93
N TRP A 247 -15.30 -6.71 4.35
CA TRP A 247 -14.40 -7.82 4.02
C TRP A 247 -13.14 -7.86 4.89
N GLY A 248 -13.10 -7.07 5.95
CA GLY A 248 -11.93 -6.99 6.81
C GLY A 248 -10.76 -6.19 6.22
N TRP A 249 -11.00 -5.45 5.13
CA TRP A 249 -9.95 -4.69 4.45
C TRP A 249 -9.69 -3.34 5.11
N GLY A 250 -9.03 -3.39 6.23
CA GLY A 250 -8.65 -2.22 7.01
C GLY A 250 -8.13 -2.56 8.40
N THR A 251 -7.51 -1.60 9.06
CA THR A 251 -6.94 -1.73 10.40
C THR A 251 -7.67 -0.82 11.38
N LYS A 252 -8.22 -1.38 12.47
CA LYS A 252 -9.08 -0.68 13.44
C LYS A 252 -8.44 0.56 14.04
N ASP A 253 -7.19 0.44 14.44
CA ASP A 253 -6.39 1.47 15.09
C ASP A 253 -5.36 2.12 14.13
N GLY A 254 -5.47 1.86 12.83
CA GLY A 254 -4.61 2.42 11.79
C GLY A 254 -4.64 3.95 11.75
N ALA A 255 -5.79 4.56 12.02
CA ALA A 255 -5.91 6.03 12.08
C ALA A 255 -5.08 6.63 13.22
N GLU A 256 -4.94 5.93 14.34
CA GLU A 256 -4.06 6.35 15.45
C GLU A 256 -2.60 6.27 15.01
N ALA A 257 -2.14 5.16 14.44
CA ALA A 257 -0.79 5.02 13.90
C ALA A 257 -0.46 6.12 12.88
N LEU A 258 -1.35 6.38 11.93
CA LEU A 258 -1.18 7.43 10.93
C LEU A 258 -1.13 8.84 11.54
N SER A 259 -1.78 9.07 12.70
CA SER A 259 -1.75 10.35 13.39
C SER A 259 -0.34 10.75 13.85
N TYR A 260 0.51 9.78 14.20
CA TYR A 260 1.90 10.01 14.61
C TYR A 260 2.78 10.46 13.44
N LEU A 261 2.36 10.18 12.22
CA LEU A 261 3.09 10.48 10.98
C LEU A 261 2.68 11.80 10.31
N LYS A 262 1.63 12.47 10.77
CA LYS A 262 1.12 13.72 10.17
C LYS A 262 2.14 14.85 10.08
N ARG A 263 3.15 14.85 10.95
CA ARG A 263 4.19 15.89 11.00
C ARG A 263 5.29 15.73 9.94
N PHE A 264 5.41 14.57 9.29
CA PHE A 264 6.44 14.32 8.30
C PHE A 264 6.03 14.81 6.92
N GLY A 265 7.00 15.30 6.14
CA GLY A 265 6.74 15.85 4.81
C GLY A 265 6.37 14.80 3.75
N SER A 266 6.78 13.55 3.92
CA SER A 266 6.52 12.43 3.00
C SER A 266 6.36 11.13 3.76
N VAL A 267 5.22 10.49 3.60
CA VAL A 267 4.92 9.17 4.17
C VAL A 267 4.40 8.27 3.07
N THR A 268 4.94 7.06 2.96
CA THR A 268 4.44 6.02 2.06
C THR A 268 4.02 4.81 2.88
N VAL A 269 2.81 4.31 2.64
CA VAL A 269 2.28 3.11 3.30
C VAL A 269 2.11 2.02 2.25
N LEU A 270 2.78 0.88 2.45
CA LEU A 270 2.77 -0.28 1.56
C LEU A 270 2.07 -1.46 2.24
N ASN A 271 1.10 -2.04 1.57
CA ASN A 271 0.31 -3.15 2.11
C ASN A 271 0.14 -4.28 1.08
N GLY A 272 -0.31 -5.43 1.54
CA GLY A 272 -0.80 -6.57 0.77
C GLY A 272 -2.29 -6.81 1.00
N HIS A 273 -2.65 -8.06 1.33
CA HIS A 273 -3.94 -8.54 1.83
C HIS A 273 -5.07 -8.56 0.80
N ILE A 274 -5.22 -7.50 0.02
CA ILE A 274 -6.36 -7.37 -0.90
C ILE A 274 -6.08 -7.88 -2.32
N HIS A 275 -4.84 -8.32 -2.59
CA HIS A 275 -4.37 -8.89 -3.85
C HIS A 275 -4.63 -8.03 -5.10
N GLN A 276 -4.77 -6.73 -4.91
CA GLN A 276 -5.06 -5.74 -5.95
C GLN A 276 -4.27 -4.47 -5.71
N VAL A 277 -3.92 -3.74 -6.76
CA VAL A 277 -3.39 -2.40 -6.62
C VAL A 277 -4.54 -1.43 -6.31
N VAL A 278 -4.50 -0.86 -5.13
CA VAL A 278 -5.33 0.28 -4.72
C VAL A 278 -4.41 1.40 -4.26
N GLN A 279 -4.58 2.58 -4.83
CA GLN A 279 -3.81 3.75 -4.49
C GLN A 279 -4.69 4.83 -3.91
N LYS A 280 -4.20 5.51 -2.87
CA LYS A 280 -4.85 6.65 -2.24
C LYS A 280 -3.78 7.65 -1.83
N VAL A 281 -4.06 8.94 -1.95
CA VAL A 281 -3.24 10.01 -1.37
C VAL A 281 -4.11 10.82 -0.43
N GLU A 282 -3.64 11.03 0.79
CA GLU A 282 -4.31 11.82 1.81
C GLU A 282 -3.29 12.72 2.52
N GLY A 283 -3.32 14.01 2.21
CA GLY A 283 -2.32 14.95 2.71
C GLY A 283 -0.91 14.58 2.27
N ASN A 284 -0.05 14.31 3.25
CA ASN A 284 1.34 13.90 3.07
C ASN A 284 1.54 12.38 2.98
N VAL A 285 0.46 11.60 3.02
CA VAL A 285 0.51 10.14 3.03
C VAL A 285 0.05 9.58 1.70
N SER A 286 0.90 8.76 1.07
CA SER A 286 0.58 7.94 -0.09
C SER A 286 0.40 6.49 0.34
N PHE A 287 -0.73 5.89 0.00
CA PHE A 287 -1.06 4.49 0.27
C PHE A 287 -0.99 3.69 -1.02
N HIS A 288 -0.45 2.50 -0.93
CA HIS A 288 -0.38 1.56 -2.04
C HIS A 288 -0.52 0.13 -1.54
N THR A 289 -1.35 -0.66 -2.21
CA THR A 289 -1.45 -2.11 -1.99
C THR A 289 -0.87 -2.86 -3.18
N ALA A 290 -0.14 -3.94 -2.91
CA ALA A 290 0.46 -4.77 -3.94
C ALA A 290 -0.52 -5.81 -4.50
N THR A 291 -0.28 -6.25 -5.73
CA THR A 291 -0.86 -7.49 -6.23
C THR A 291 -0.22 -8.68 -5.51
N SER A 292 -0.97 -9.78 -5.40
CA SER A 292 -0.47 -11.05 -4.90
C SER A 292 0.50 -11.71 -5.90
N THR A 293 1.38 -12.57 -5.40
CA THR A 293 2.12 -13.52 -6.24
C THR A 293 1.39 -14.87 -6.39
N ALA A 294 0.28 -15.09 -5.66
CA ALA A 294 -0.47 -16.35 -5.65
C ALA A 294 -1.74 -16.33 -6.50
N PHE A 295 -2.69 -15.48 -6.19
CA PHE A 295 -3.99 -15.37 -6.85
C PHE A 295 -4.62 -13.99 -6.65
N PRO A 296 -5.49 -13.53 -7.57
CA PRO A 296 -6.24 -12.29 -7.39
C PRO A 296 -7.46 -12.50 -6.48
N GLN A 297 -7.97 -11.39 -5.92
CA GLN A 297 -9.26 -11.32 -5.24
C GLN A 297 -10.25 -10.46 -6.04
N PRO A 298 -11.58 -10.61 -5.84
CA PRO A 298 -12.56 -9.77 -6.52
C PRO A 298 -12.51 -8.32 -6.01
N SER A 299 -12.93 -7.38 -6.85
CA SER A 299 -13.12 -5.99 -6.41
C SER A 299 -14.25 -5.89 -5.38
N PRO A 300 -14.19 -4.92 -4.44
CA PRO A 300 -15.23 -4.70 -3.46
C PRO A 300 -16.63 -4.63 -4.07
N GLY A 301 -17.57 -5.35 -3.46
CA GLY A 301 -18.96 -5.41 -3.92
C GLY A 301 -19.21 -6.21 -5.22
N LYS A 302 -18.20 -6.85 -5.80
CA LYS A 302 -18.35 -7.70 -7.00
C LYS A 302 -18.50 -9.19 -6.71
N ALA A 303 -18.33 -9.58 -5.45
CA ALA A 303 -18.54 -10.94 -4.95
C ALA A 303 -19.17 -10.89 -3.54
N PRO A 304 -19.71 -12.00 -3.04
CA PRO A 304 -20.27 -12.04 -1.68
C PRO A 304 -19.23 -11.88 -0.56
N SER A 305 -17.97 -12.23 -0.82
CA SER A 305 -16.86 -12.14 0.13
C SER A 305 -15.52 -11.97 -0.58
N ALA A 306 -14.51 -11.52 0.14
CA ALA A 306 -13.12 -11.63 -0.26
C ALA A 306 -12.75 -13.10 -0.48
N GLY A 307 -11.75 -13.35 -1.27
CA GLY A 307 -11.19 -14.69 -1.46
C GLY A 307 -10.63 -14.94 -2.85
N PRO A 308 -10.05 -16.15 -3.05
CA PRO A 308 -9.39 -16.48 -4.29
C PRO A 308 -10.34 -16.41 -5.49
N MET A 309 -10.01 -15.61 -6.47
CA MET A 309 -10.79 -15.45 -7.70
C MET A 309 -10.14 -16.21 -8.87
N MET A 310 -10.97 -16.98 -9.57
CA MET A 310 -10.54 -17.59 -10.82
C MET A 310 -10.51 -16.55 -11.94
N VAL A 311 -9.50 -16.62 -12.78
CA VAL A 311 -9.39 -15.82 -14.01
C VAL A 311 -9.38 -16.74 -15.24
N PRO A 312 -9.69 -16.23 -16.44
CA PRO A 312 -9.62 -17.04 -17.66
C PRO A 312 -8.26 -17.74 -17.84
N ALA A 313 -8.29 -18.91 -18.43
CA ALA A 313 -7.08 -19.71 -18.68
C ALA A 313 -5.99 -18.87 -19.37
N GLY A 314 -4.76 -18.99 -18.90
CA GLY A 314 -3.60 -18.24 -19.42
C GLY A 314 -3.52 -16.77 -18.97
N LYS A 315 -4.49 -16.26 -18.18
CA LYS A 315 -4.49 -14.86 -17.70
C LYS A 315 -3.96 -14.68 -16.27
N LEU A 316 -3.66 -15.77 -15.56
CA LEU A 316 -3.24 -15.67 -14.17
C LEU A 316 -2.00 -14.76 -14.00
N LYS A 317 -0.99 -14.91 -14.83
CA LYS A 317 0.26 -14.14 -14.74
C LYS A 317 0.06 -12.63 -14.99
N SER A 318 -0.98 -12.23 -15.74
CA SER A 318 -1.26 -10.81 -16.02
C SER A 318 -1.94 -10.08 -14.86
N VAL A 319 -2.38 -10.81 -13.84
CA VAL A 319 -3.01 -10.25 -12.63
C VAL A 319 -2.20 -10.51 -11.35
N LEU A 320 -1.08 -11.20 -11.48
CA LEU A 320 -0.07 -11.37 -10.43
C LEU A 320 1.12 -10.47 -10.73
N GLY A 321 1.87 -10.03 -9.71
CA GLY A 321 2.94 -9.10 -9.99
C GLY A 321 3.94 -8.89 -8.87
N VAL A 322 4.84 -7.95 -9.13
CA VAL A 322 5.82 -7.40 -8.21
C VAL A 322 5.79 -5.89 -8.30
N THR A 323 6.14 -5.20 -7.24
CA THR A 323 6.14 -3.73 -7.16
C THR A 323 7.57 -3.24 -6.92
N GLU A 324 8.15 -2.52 -7.86
CA GLU A 324 9.42 -1.83 -7.66
C GLU A 324 9.17 -0.43 -7.08
N VAL A 325 9.88 -0.09 -6.02
CA VAL A 325 9.79 1.22 -5.36
C VAL A 325 11.14 1.92 -5.47
N LYS A 326 11.14 3.13 -6.04
CA LYS A 326 12.35 3.94 -6.27
C LYS A 326 12.33 5.21 -5.43
N TYR A 327 13.40 5.44 -4.69
CA TYR A 327 13.69 6.69 -4.03
C TYR A 327 14.65 7.52 -4.88
N ILE A 328 14.19 8.66 -5.39
CA ILE A 328 14.92 9.48 -6.35
C ILE A 328 15.57 10.71 -5.67
N GLY A 329 15.92 10.64 -4.38
CA GLY A 329 16.67 11.67 -3.69
C GLY A 329 15.88 12.47 -2.65
N LYS A 330 16.54 13.41 -1.97
CA LYS A 330 16.19 14.01 -0.68
C LYS A 330 14.84 14.77 -0.57
N ARG A 331 14.01 14.88 -1.61
CA ARG A 331 12.81 15.73 -1.61
C ARG A 331 11.62 15.21 -2.42
N GLY A 332 11.67 13.99 -2.92
CA GLY A 332 10.57 13.47 -3.73
C GLY A 332 9.80 12.35 -3.03
N PRO A 333 8.52 12.14 -3.37
CA PRO A 333 7.82 10.93 -3.02
C PRO A 333 8.50 9.72 -3.67
N LEU A 334 8.30 8.54 -3.09
CA LEU A 334 8.73 7.29 -3.70
C LEU A 334 7.96 7.06 -5.01
N ALA A 335 8.66 6.69 -6.07
CA ALA A 335 8.03 6.22 -7.29
C ALA A 335 7.70 4.73 -7.13
N ILE A 336 6.43 4.37 -7.33
CA ILE A 336 5.93 3.00 -7.20
C ILE A 336 5.56 2.50 -8.58
N ILE A 337 6.11 1.35 -8.99
CA ILE A 337 5.98 0.78 -10.32
C ILE A 337 5.53 -0.67 -10.19
N ASP A 338 4.26 -0.91 -10.49
CA ASP A 338 3.71 -2.26 -10.52
C ASP A 338 4.00 -2.90 -11.88
N SER A 339 4.34 -4.17 -11.86
CA SER A 339 4.55 -4.93 -13.09
C SER A 339 4.02 -6.36 -12.94
N SER A 340 3.23 -6.81 -13.91
CA SER A 340 2.66 -8.15 -13.92
C SER A 340 3.70 -9.22 -14.24
N LEU A 341 3.43 -10.49 -13.88
CA LEU A 341 4.38 -11.59 -14.10
C LEU A 341 4.51 -12.01 -15.57
N ASP A 342 3.63 -11.56 -16.46
CA ASP A 342 3.72 -11.83 -17.90
C ASP A 342 4.43 -10.71 -18.69
N GLU A 343 4.64 -9.53 -18.10
CA GLU A 343 5.45 -8.48 -18.70
C GLU A 343 6.92 -8.90 -18.73
N LYS A 344 7.55 -8.70 -19.88
CA LYS A 344 9.01 -8.86 -20.00
C LYS A 344 9.66 -7.68 -19.29
N GLY A 345 10.57 -7.95 -18.37
CA GLY A 345 11.36 -6.96 -17.64
C GLY A 345 12.28 -6.12 -18.55
#